data_addc1c24d835ec048a7ffe0a9077d92d
#
_entry.id   addc1c24d835ec048a7ffe0a9077d92d
#
_cell.length_a   1.000
_cell.length_b   1.000
_cell.length_c   1.000
_cell.angle_alpha   90.00
_cell.angle_beta   90.00
_cell.angle_gamma   90.00
#
_symmetry.space_group_name_H-M   'P 1'
#
loop_
_entity.id
_entity.type
_entity.pdbx_description
1 polymer ?
#
loop_
_entity_poly.entity_id
_entity_poly.type
_entity_poly.pdbx_seq_one_letter_code
_entity_poly.pdbx_strand_id
1 'polypeptide(L)'
;MNEQDIVNKLKSDPRARKSVMQSQDGQALLRMLSGGNSAALGQAARQAASGDTAALSAMLSRVLSSPQGAELVQRLESKLQQ
;
A
#
# COMPACT_ATOMS: atom_id res chain seq x y z
N MET A 1 -5.79 -11.33 -4.00
CA MET A 1 -6.15 -10.05 -3.34
C MET A 1 -5.93 -8.90 -4.31
N ASN A 2 -6.93 -8.04 -4.49
CA ASN A 2 -6.77 -6.89 -5.39
C ASN A 2 -6.36 -5.65 -4.57
N GLU A 3 -6.14 -4.51 -5.25
CA GLU A 3 -5.68 -3.30 -4.57
C GLU A 3 -6.67 -2.81 -3.51
N GLN A 4 -7.97 -3.00 -3.73
CA GLN A 4 -8.97 -2.58 -2.77
C GLN A 4 -8.92 -3.42 -1.50
N ASP A 5 -8.69 -4.73 -1.63
CA ASP A 5 -8.55 -5.62 -0.48
C ASP A 5 -7.34 -5.26 0.36
N ILE A 6 -6.22 -4.92 -0.30
CA ILE A 6 -5.00 -4.51 0.39
C ILE A 6 -5.24 -3.22 1.16
N VAL A 7 -5.87 -2.23 0.53
CA VAL A 7 -6.18 -0.95 1.17
C VAL A 7 -7.09 -1.17 2.37
N ASN A 8 -8.13 -1.99 2.21
CA ASN A 8 -9.05 -2.27 3.31
C ASN A 8 -8.36 -2.97 4.46
N LYS A 9 -7.47 -3.91 4.16
CA LYS A 9 -6.69 -4.61 5.19
C LYS A 9 -5.81 -3.65 5.97
N LEU A 10 -5.09 -2.79 5.27
CA LEU A 10 -4.21 -1.81 5.91
C LEU A 10 -4.99 -0.78 6.72
N LYS A 11 -6.20 -0.43 6.26
CA LYS A 11 -7.04 0.54 6.94
C LYS A 11 -7.61 -0.03 8.24
N SER A 12 -8.04 -1.30 8.23
CA SER A 12 -8.78 -1.89 9.35
C SER A 12 -7.90 -2.66 10.33
N ASP A 13 -6.67 -3.02 9.95
CA ASP A 13 -5.80 -3.85 10.77
C ASP A 13 -4.49 -3.09 11.11
N PRO A 14 -4.35 -2.58 12.34
CA PRO A 14 -3.13 -1.86 12.73
C PRO A 14 -1.89 -2.76 12.72
N ARG A 15 -2.04 -4.06 12.95
CA ARG A 15 -0.90 -4.99 12.88
C ARG A 15 -0.38 -5.10 11.45
N ALA A 16 -1.30 -5.15 10.48
CA ALA A 16 -0.92 -5.21 9.08
C ALA A 16 -0.13 -3.96 8.68
N ARG A 17 -0.60 -2.77 9.10
CA ARG A 17 0.10 -1.53 8.81
C ARG A 17 1.50 -1.52 9.41
N LYS A 18 1.63 -1.93 10.66
CA LYS A 18 2.91 -1.98 11.34
C LYS A 18 3.86 -2.96 10.65
N SER A 19 3.34 -4.14 10.28
CA SER A 19 4.12 -5.16 9.59
C SER A 19 4.67 -4.64 8.26
N VAL A 20 3.82 -3.96 7.49
CA VAL A 20 4.23 -3.38 6.21
C VAL A 20 5.30 -2.30 6.41
N MET A 21 5.10 -1.42 7.39
CA MET A 21 6.04 -0.32 7.64
C MET A 21 7.41 -0.82 8.12
N GLN A 22 7.45 -1.96 8.79
CA GLN A 22 8.70 -2.52 9.30
C GLN A 22 9.41 -3.45 8.33
N SER A 23 8.71 -3.96 7.31
CA SER A 23 9.30 -4.88 6.36
C SER A 23 10.04 -4.13 5.25
N GLN A 24 11.08 -4.77 4.69
CA GLN A 24 11.80 -4.20 3.55
C GLN A 24 10.89 -4.09 2.32
N ASP A 25 10.04 -5.07 2.11
CA ASP A 25 9.09 -5.04 1.00
C ASP A 25 8.09 -3.91 1.16
N GLY A 26 7.64 -3.67 2.38
CA GLY A 26 6.74 -2.55 2.67
C GLY A 26 7.39 -1.20 2.42
N GLN A 27 8.65 -1.05 2.84
CA GLN A 27 9.39 0.18 2.58
C GLN A 27 9.62 0.41 1.09
N ALA A 28 9.93 -0.66 0.34
CA ALA A 28 10.08 -0.57 -1.11
C ALA A 28 8.76 -0.18 -1.76
N LEU A 29 7.65 -0.75 -1.30
CA LEU A 29 6.32 -0.40 -1.80
C LEU A 29 6.00 1.07 -1.54
N LEU A 30 6.31 1.56 -0.35
CA LEU A 30 6.08 2.97 -0.01
C LEU A 30 6.87 3.90 -0.92
N ARG A 31 8.11 3.55 -1.25
CA ARG A 31 8.91 4.34 -2.19
C ARG A 31 8.27 4.36 -3.56
N MET A 32 7.78 3.22 -4.03
CA MET A 32 7.14 3.14 -5.33
C MET A 32 5.82 3.92 -5.34
N LEU A 33 5.06 3.84 -4.26
CA LEU A 33 3.80 4.59 -4.14
C LEU A 33 4.04 6.09 -4.15
N SER A 34 5.08 6.54 -3.44
CA SER A 34 5.37 7.97 -3.37
C SER A 34 5.89 8.51 -4.69
N GLY A 35 6.57 7.65 -5.50
CA GLY A 35 7.12 8.07 -6.79
C GLY A 35 8.01 9.29 -6.69
N GLY A 36 8.68 9.45 -5.54
CA GLY A 36 9.48 10.64 -5.28
C GLY A 36 8.70 11.80 -4.68
N ASN A 37 7.39 11.64 -4.47
CA ASN A 37 6.53 12.69 -3.92
C ASN A 37 5.84 12.17 -2.66
N SER A 38 6.51 12.32 -1.52
CA SER A 38 5.98 11.84 -0.25
C SER A 38 4.78 12.67 0.24
N ALA A 39 4.65 13.91 -0.23
CA ALA A 39 3.49 14.73 0.13
C ALA A 39 2.21 14.17 -0.46
N ALA A 40 2.24 13.69 -1.71
CA ALA A 40 1.08 13.07 -2.34
C ALA A 40 0.68 11.79 -1.61
N LEU A 41 1.66 10.98 -1.21
CA LEU A 41 1.39 9.77 -0.44
C LEU A 41 0.78 10.11 0.91
N GLY A 42 1.28 11.13 1.58
CA GLY A 42 0.74 11.59 2.86
C GLY A 42 -0.71 12.03 2.76
N GLN A 43 -1.06 12.77 1.69
CA GLN A 43 -2.44 13.15 1.44
C GLN A 43 -3.34 11.94 1.19
N ALA A 44 -2.88 11.01 0.37
CA ALA A 44 -3.65 9.79 0.09
C ALA A 44 -3.88 8.99 1.36
N ALA A 45 -2.88 8.89 2.22
CA ALA A 45 -3.00 8.19 3.50
C ALA A 45 -4.02 8.86 4.42
N ARG A 46 -4.02 10.21 4.48
CA ARG A 46 -4.99 10.95 5.29
C ARG A 46 -6.41 10.75 4.78
N GLN A 47 -6.59 10.80 3.47
CA GLN A 47 -7.90 10.56 2.87
C GLN A 47 -8.39 9.15 3.16
N ALA A 48 -7.50 8.16 3.08
CA ALA A 48 -7.84 6.78 3.40
C ALA A 48 -8.26 6.64 4.87
N ALA A 49 -7.59 7.33 5.77
CA ALA A 49 -7.92 7.31 7.19
C ALA A 49 -9.31 7.88 7.47
N SER A 50 -9.78 8.83 6.66
CA SER A 50 -11.12 9.39 6.78
C SER A 50 -12.18 8.63 6.00
N GLY A 51 -11.81 7.56 5.31
CA GLY A 51 -12.74 6.69 4.58
C GLY A 51 -12.64 6.77 3.07
N ASP A 52 -11.92 7.74 2.52
CA ASP A 52 -11.75 7.90 1.08
C ASP A 52 -10.47 7.22 0.62
N THR A 53 -10.60 6.00 0.11
CA THR A 53 -9.46 5.19 -0.34
C THR A 53 -9.17 5.34 -1.83
N ALA A 54 -9.88 6.21 -2.54
CA ALA A 54 -9.76 6.31 -4.00
C ALA A 54 -8.34 6.69 -4.44
N ALA A 55 -7.75 7.71 -3.80
CA ALA A 55 -6.40 8.16 -4.14
C ALA A 55 -5.35 7.08 -3.86
N LEU A 56 -5.46 6.40 -2.72
CA LEU A 56 -4.53 5.35 -2.35
C LEU A 56 -4.68 4.15 -3.28
N SER A 57 -5.90 3.77 -3.63
CA SER A 57 -6.15 2.69 -4.59
C SER A 57 -5.57 3.01 -5.96
N ALA A 58 -5.70 4.26 -6.41
CA ALA A 58 -5.13 4.68 -7.69
C ALA A 58 -3.60 4.59 -7.69
N MET A 59 -2.96 5.00 -6.59
CA MET A 59 -1.51 4.89 -6.46
C MET A 59 -1.08 3.43 -6.47
N LEU A 60 -1.80 2.59 -5.76
CA LEU A 60 -1.49 1.16 -5.71
C LEU A 60 -1.69 0.50 -7.07
N SER A 61 -2.70 0.90 -7.83
CA SER A 61 -2.91 0.40 -9.19
C SER A 61 -1.71 0.71 -10.09
N ARG A 62 -1.12 1.88 -9.95
CA ARG A 62 0.09 2.22 -10.70
C ARG A 62 1.24 1.28 -10.36
N VAL A 63 1.41 1.00 -9.09
CA VAL A 63 2.45 0.08 -8.63
C VAL A 63 2.20 -1.31 -9.23
N LEU A 64 0.96 -1.77 -9.22
CA LEU A 64 0.61 -3.08 -9.75
C LEU A 64 0.79 -3.19 -11.26
N SER A 65 0.81 -2.08 -11.97
CA SER A 65 1.02 -2.09 -13.42
C SER A 65 2.48 -2.33 -13.80
N SER A 66 3.42 -2.23 -12.86
CA SER A 66 4.83 -2.57 -13.12
C SER A 66 5.12 -3.98 -12.60
N PRO A 67 5.99 -4.76 -13.28
CA PRO A 67 6.32 -6.12 -12.81
C PRO A 67 6.93 -6.13 -11.42
N GLN A 68 7.79 -5.17 -11.10
CA GLN A 68 8.42 -5.07 -9.79
C GLN A 68 7.41 -4.77 -8.70
N GLY A 69 6.50 -3.85 -8.97
CA GLY A 69 5.46 -3.50 -8.01
C GLY A 69 4.51 -4.63 -7.75
N ALA A 70 4.08 -5.33 -8.80
CA ALA A 70 3.21 -6.49 -8.67
C ALA A 70 3.86 -7.57 -7.81
N GLU A 71 5.15 -7.82 -8.00
CA GLU A 71 5.90 -8.79 -7.22
C GLU A 71 5.97 -8.40 -5.75
N LEU A 72 6.24 -7.14 -5.47
CA LEU A 72 6.27 -6.63 -4.09
C LEU A 72 4.92 -6.80 -3.41
N VAL A 73 3.85 -6.48 -4.11
CA VAL A 73 2.50 -6.60 -3.56
C VAL A 73 2.17 -8.05 -3.26
N GLN A 74 2.56 -8.97 -4.14
CA GLN A 74 2.33 -10.41 -3.90
C GLN A 74 3.05 -10.88 -2.64
N ARG A 75 4.27 -10.45 -2.44
CA ARG A 75 5.03 -10.81 -1.23
C ARG A 75 4.37 -10.24 0.03
N LEU A 76 3.90 -9.01 -0.04
CA LEU A 76 3.19 -8.40 1.09
C LEU A 76 1.88 -9.10 1.38
N GLU A 77 1.13 -9.48 0.36
CA GLU A 77 -0.10 -10.24 0.54
C GLU A 77 0.14 -11.54 1.30
N SER A 78 1.21 -12.25 0.94
CA SER A 78 1.57 -13.48 1.63
C SER A 78 1.84 -13.25 3.11
N LYS A 79 2.51 -12.14 3.44
CA LYS A 79 2.77 -11.79 4.84
C LYS A 79 1.50 -11.40 5.59
N LEU A 80 0.61 -10.68 4.92
CA LEU A 80 -0.62 -10.21 5.55
C LEU A 80 -1.62 -11.33 5.81
N GLN A 81 -1.50 -12.44 5.09
CA GLN A 81 -2.39 -13.58 5.25
C GLN A 81 -1.93 -14.56 6.33
N GLN A 82 -0.77 -14.34 6.92
CA GLN A 82 -0.25 -15.21 7.98
C GLN A 82 -0.77 -14.85 9.36
#